data_a8a12cd339694cdcc490541097d417bd
#
_entry.id   a8a12cd339694cdcc490541097d417bd
#
_cell.length_a   1.000
_cell.length_b   1.000
_cell.length_c   1.000
_cell.angle_alpha   90.00
_cell.angle_beta   90.00
_cell.angle_gamma   90.00
#
_symmetry.space_group_name_H-M   'P 1'
#
loop_
_entity.id
_entity.type
_entity.pdbx_description
1 polymer ?
#
loop_
_entity_poly.entity_id
_entity_poly.type
_entity_poly.pdbx_seq_one_letter_code
_entity_poly.pdbx_strand_id
1 'polypeptide(L)' 'MGFPRTEAQWNERASRHLKAELKRAGITYDGLTNLLKKQGFRDETKASVSSKLVRGTFTAAFFLASLVAIGCEAISLEDI' A
#
# COMPACT_ATOMS: atom_id res chain seq x y z
N MET A 1 21.12 -4.07 -7.05
CA MET A 1 20.15 -3.24 -7.80
C MET A 1 20.13 -1.83 -7.26
N GLY A 2 20.03 -0.85 -8.14
CA GLY A 2 19.97 0.55 -7.73
C GLY A 2 18.58 0.97 -7.27
N PHE A 3 18.52 2.08 -6.56
CA PHE A 3 17.25 2.68 -6.18
C PHE A 3 16.63 3.43 -7.36
N PRO A 4 15.32 3.68 -7.32
CA PRO A 4 14.66 4.50 -8.32
C PRO A 4 15.28 5.90 -8.43
N ARG A 5 15.18 6.51 -9.60
CA ARG A 5 15.75 7.83 -9.87
C ARG A 5 14.71 8.90 -10.13
N THR A 6 13.45 8.52 -10.30
CA THR A 6 12.36 9.46 -10.56
C THR A 6 11.23 9.22 -9.57
N GLU A 7 10.42 10.24 -9.36
CA GLU A 7 9.24 10.12 -8.50
C GLU A 7 8.32 9.01 -9.00
N ALA A 8 8.13 8.91 -10.31
CA ALA A 8 7.28 7.88 -10.88
C ALA A 8 7.80 6.47 -10.55
N GLN A 9 9.11 6.28 -10.57
CA GLN A 9 9.70 4.99 -10.21
C GLN A 9 9.55 4.69 -8.72
N TRP A 10 9.66 5.69 -7.86
CA TRP A 10 9.40 5.53 -6.44
C TRP A 10 7.95 5.17 -6.17
N ASN A 11 7.02 5.83 -6.86
CA ASN A 11 5.59 5.50 -6.76
C ASN A 11 5.33 4.04 -7.16
N GLU A 12 5.94 3.60 -8.25
CA GLU A 12 5.81 2.22 -8.70
C GLU A 12 6.35 1.23 -7.66
N ARG A 13 7.51 1.54 -7.08
CA ARG A 13 8.11 0.68 -6.06
C ARG A 13 7.24 0.59 -4.82
N ALA A 14 6.70 1.71 -4.33
CA ALA A 14 5.81 1.71 -3.18
C ALA A 14 4.55 0.88 -3.46
N SER A 15 3.95 1.07 -4.63
CA SER A 15 2.77 0.31 -5.04
C SER A 15 3.06 -1.18 -5.11
N ARG A 16 4.15 -1.55 -5.76
CA ARG A 16 4.55 -2.94 -5.92
C ARG A 16 4.80 -3.61 -4.58
N HIS A 17 5.46 -2.90 -3.66
CA HIS A 17 5.73 -3.42 -2.33
C HIS A 17 4.42 -3.69 -1.57
N LEU A 18 3.50 -2.73 -1.57
CA LEU A 18 2.23 -2.89 -0.88
C LEU A 18 1.40 -4.03 -1.49
N LYS A 19 1.35 -4.13 -2.81
CA LYS A 19 0.66 -5.25 -3.48
C LYS A 19 1.25 -6.59 -3.08
N ALA A 20 2.57 -6.69 -3.01
CA ALA A 20 3.25 -7.92 -2.62
C ALA A 20 2.92 -8.30 -1.18
N GLU A 21 2.88 -7.34 -0.27
CA GLU A 21 2.53 -7.58 1.11
C GLU A 21 1.07 -8.00 1.26
N LEU A 22 0.16 -7.41 0.51
CA LEU A 22 -1.24 -7.84 0.48
C LEU A 22 -1.37 -9.29 0.03
N LYS A 23 -0.67 -9.64 -1.04
CA LYS A 23 -0.70 -11.00 -1.56
C LYS A 23 -0.14 -11.98 -0.54
N ARG A 24 0.96 -11.64 0.10
CA ARG A 24 1.59 -12.47 1.12
C ARG A 24 0.66 -12.68 2.31
N ALA A 25 -0.06 -11.64 2.72
CA ALA A 25 -1.02 -11.72 3.82
C ALA A 25 -2.35 -12.36 3.42
N GLY A 26 -2.59 -12.59 2.14
CA GLY A 26 -3.85 -13.15 1.66
C GLY A 26 -5.02 -12.18 1.77
N ILE A 27 -4.76 -10.88 1.68
CA ILE A 27 -5.80 -9.85 1.86
C ILE A 27 -6.13 -9.23 0.51
N THR A 28 -7.43 -9.20 0.21
CA THR A 28 -7.94 -8.58 -1.01
C THR A 28 -8.07 -7.07 -0.85
N TYR A 29 -8.33 -6.36 -1.95
CA TYR A 29 -8.59 -4.92 -1.89
C TYR A 29 -9.83 -4.60 -1.06
N ASP A 30 -10.87 -5.44 -1.12
CA ASP A 30 -12.04 -5.30 -0.25
C ASP A 30 -11.65 -5.45 1.22
N GLY A 31 -10.86 -6.46 1.53
CA GLY A 31 -10.36 -6.69 2.87
C GLY A 31 -9.56 -5.52 3.39
N LEU A 32 -8.66 -5.00 2.56
CA LEU A 32 -7.86 -3.83 2.91
C LEU A 32 -8.75 -2.60 3.15
N THR A 33 -9.74 -2.40 2.29
CA THR A 33 -10.69 -1.28 2.44
C THR A 33 -11.37 -1.33 3.81
N ASN A 34 -11.85 -2.50 4.20
CA ASN A 34 -12.51 -2.66 5.50
C ASN A 34 -11.56 -2.38 6.66
N LEU A 35 -10.31 -2.83 6.56
CA LEU A 35 -9.30 -2.57 7.57
C LEU A 35 -8.95 -1.09 7.66
N LEU A 36 -8.82 -0.41 6.52
CA LEU A 36 -8.53 1.01 6.48
C LEU A 36 -9.64 1.85 7.10
N LYS A 37 -10.89 1.47 6.90
CA LYS A 37 -12.02 2.16 7.54
C LYS A 37 -11.89 2.10 9.06
N LYS A 38 -11.43 0.99 9.61
CA LYS A 38 -11.19 0.87 11.04
C LYS A 38 -10.02 1.72 11.52
N GLN A 39 -9.11 2.08 10.62
CA GLN A 39 -7.97 2.94 10.91
C GLN A 39 -8.29 4.43 10.73
N GLY A 40 -9.54 4.78 10.47
CA GLY A 40 -9.96 6.16 10.28
C GLY A 40 -10.12 6.62 8.85
N PHE A 41 -9.88 5.76 7.87
CA PHE A 41 -10.04 6.07 6.44
C PHE A 41 -11.46 5.74 6.01
N ARG A 42 -12.43 6.47 6.53
CA ARG A 42 -13.86 6.15 6.37
C ARG A 42 -14.38 6.30 4.96
N ASP A 43 -13.74 7.17 4.16
CA ASP A 43 -14.20 7.46 2.80
C ASP A 43 -13.60 6.52 1.75
N GLU A 44 -12.73 5.60 2.15
CA GLU A 44 -12.14 4.65 1.21
C GLU A 44 -13.18 3.65 0.74
N THR A 45 -13.09 3.31 -0.54
CA THR A 45 -13.90 2.26 -1.17
C THR A 45 -12.93 1.31 -1.87
N LYS A 46 -13.45 0.13 -2.27
CA LYS A 46 -12.64 -0.80 -3.06
C LYS A 46 -12.08 -0.10 -4.31
N ALA A 47 -12.90 0.71 -4.97
CA ALA A 47 -12.49 1.43 -6.18
C ALA A 47 -11.39 2.44 -5.88
N SER A 48 -11.50 3.22 -4.81
CA SER A 48 -10.47 4.20 -4.45
C SER A 48 -9.17 3.53 -4.04
N VAL A 49 -9.24 2.44 -3.29
CA VAL A 49 -8.07 1.66 -2.89
C VAL A 49 -7.37 1.09 -4.12
N SER A 50 -8.14 0.47 -5.01
CA SER A 50 -7.60 -0.09 -6.26
C SER A 50 -6.91 0.98 -7.10
N SER A 51 -7.55 2.14 -7.26
CA SER A 51 -6.99 3.25 -8.03
C SER A 51 -5.67 3.75 -7.43
N LYS A 52 -5.63 3.91 -6.11
CA LYS A 52 -4.42 4.35 -5.42
C LYS A 52 -3.28 3.35 -5.59
N LEU A 53 -3.57 2.06 -5.51
CA LEU A 53 -2.56 1.03 -5.67
C LEU A 53 -2.05 0.93 -7.11
N VAL A 54 -2.93 1.12 -8.08
CA VAL A 54 -2.53 1.10 -9.50
C VAL A 54 -1.60 2.28 -9.81
N ARG A 55 -1.95 3.47 -9.30
CA ARG A 55 -1.17 4.68 -9.58
C ARG A 55 0.08 4.81 -8.73
N GLY A 56 0.07 4.25 -7.53
CA GLY A 56 1.17 4.41 -6.59
C GLY A 56 1.30 5.83 -6.02
N THR A 57 0.25 6.65 -6.15
CA THR A 57 0.28 8.06 -5.74
C THR A 57 -0.46 8.30 -4.44
N PHE A 58 -0.49 7.33 -3.58
CA PHE A 58 -1.12 7.44 -2.26
C PHE A 58 -0.22 8.20 -1.28
N THR A 59 -0.83 8.69 -0.21
CA THR A 59 -0.11 9.42 0.83
C THR A 59 0.72 8.46 1.69
N ALA A 60 1.70 9.03 2.40
CA ALA A 60 2.46 8.26 3.38
C ALA A 60 1.54 7.68 4.44
N ALA A 61 0.52 8.44 4.87
CA ALA A 61 -0.44 7.95 5.86
C ALA A 61 -1.18 6.71 5.37
N PHE A 62 -1.65 6.72 4.12
CA PHE A 62 -2.30 5.56 3.53
C PHE A 62 -1.37 4.35 3.49
N PHE A 63 -0.14 4.56 3.07
CA PHE A 63 0.86 3.49 2.98
C PHE A 63 1.12 2.85 4.33
N LEU A 64 1.43 3.68 5.34
CA LEU A 64 1.75 3.18 6.67
C LEU A 64 0.55 2.48 7.32
N ALA A 65 -0.64 3.08 7.21
CA ALA A 65 -1.84 2.48 7.77
C ALA A 65 -2.17 1.14 7.11
N SER A 66 -1.96 1.04 5.79
CA SER A 66 -2.18 -0.20 5.06
C SER A 66 -1.22 -1.30 5.54
N LEU A 67 0.06 -0.99 5.69
CA LEU A 67 1.04 -1.96 6.16
C LEU A 67 0.72 -2.45 7.56
N VAL A 68 0.37 -1.54 8.46
CA VAL A 68 -0.03 -1.91 9.83
C VAL A 68 -1.28 -2.77 9.81
N ALA A 69 -2.27 -2.41 8.99
CA ALA A 69 -3.54 -3.11 8.92
C ALA A 69 -3.39 -4.58 8.49
N ILE A 70 -2.43 -4.87 7.63
CA ILE A 70 -2.19 -6.23 7.15
C ILE A 70 -1.18 -7.00 8.00
N GLY A 71 -0.74 -6.42 9.11
CA GLY A 71 0.16 -7.09 10.04
C GLY A 71 1.64 -6.99 9.73
N CYS A 72 2.03 -6.07 8.86
CA CYS A 72 3.43 -5.85 8.55
C CYS A 72 4.07 -5.07 9.68
N GLU A 73 5.08 -5.65 10.32
CA GLU A 73 5.73 -5.04 11.48
C GLU A 73 6.95 -4.19 11.11
N ALA A 74 7.54 -4.47 9.95
CA ALA A 74 8.75 -3.76 9.54
C ALA A 74 8.82 -3.76 8.02
N ILE A 75 9.49 -2.75 7.49
CA ILE A 75 9.77 -2.63 6.07
C ILE A 75 11.25 -2.32 5.90
N SER A 76 11.92 -3.06 5.02
CA SER A 76 13.29 -2.76 4.66
C SER A 76 13.29 -1.97 3.37
N LEU A 77 13.90 -0.79 3.39
CA LEU A 77 13.98 0.05 2.19
C LEU A 77 14.81 -0.60 1.09
N GLU A 78 15.65 -1.56 1.44
CA GLU A 78 16.44 -2.31 0.46
C GLU A 78 15.58 -3.28 -0.35
N ASP A 79 14.43 -3.67 0.20
CA ASP A 79 13.57 -4.69 -0.41
C ASP A 79 12.49 -4.11 -1.32
N ILE A 80 12.36 -2.81 -1.37
CA ILE A 80 11.33 -2.18 -2.19
C ILE A 80 11.84 -1.75 -3.56
#